data_188632dc5240310ddf0c672dc90ad2fc
#
_entry.id   188632dc5240310ddf0c672dc90ad2fc
#
_cell.length_a   1.000
_cell.length_b   1.000
_cell.length_c   1.000
_cell.angle_alpha   90.00
_cell.angle_beta   90.00
_cell.angle_gamma   90.00
#
_symmetry.space_group_name_H-M   'P 1'
#
loop_
_entity.id
_entity.type
_entity.pdbx_description
1 polymer ?
#
loop_
_entity_poly.entity_id
_entity_poly.type
_entity_poly.pdbx_seq_one_letter_code
_entity_poly.pdbx_strand_id
1 'polypeptide(L)'
;MRKFARQAAILAALAFAVSGCAQQGTEGVELAAGEKLKITQEVWTEYQDYVKHGRDLGPDRHGAFGVVIVGDVGMMGLPGYYYCPRQYDGCRPGKNAVSDILDLCRRENVDCLIFARNDEIRVPYEIID
;
A
#
# COMPACT_ATOMS: atom_id res chain seq x y z
N MET A 1 36.29 18.70 -22.69
CA MET A 1 35.27 19.30 -21.85
C MET A 1 33.85 18.96 -22.20
N ARG A 2 33.48 18.97 -23.47
CA ARG A 2 32.10 18.62 -23.86
C ARG A 2 31.69 17.17 -23.52
N LYS A 3 32.64 16.26 -23.49
CA LYS A 3 32.41 14.86 -23.18
C LYS A 3 32.05 14.65 -21.69
N PHE A 4 32.57 15.47 -20.82
CA PHE A 4 32.27 15.33 -19.38
C PHE A 4 30.84 15.73 -19.03
N ALA A 5 30.30 16.73 -19.67
CA ALA A 5 28.94 17.17 -19.48
C ALA A 5 27.92 16.07 -19.88
N ARG A 6 28.21 15.33 -20.92
CA ARG A 6 27.37 14.23 -21.37
C ARG A 6 27.38 13.04 -20.41
N GLN A 7 28.55 12.75 -19.85
CA GLN A 7 28.67 11.67 -18.88
C GLN A 7 27.92 11.97 -17.59
N ALA A 8 28.00 13.21 -17.14
CA ALA A 8 27.24 13.63 -15.95
C ALA A 8 25.73 13.50 -16.16
N ALA A 9 25.24 13.85 -17.34
CA ALA A 9 23.82 13.73 -17.68
C ALA A 9 23.36 12.26 -17.67
N ILE A 10 24.18 11.34 -18.19
CA ILE A 10 23.87 9.92 -18.20
C ILE A 10 23.81 9.35 -16.80
N LEU A 11 24.74 9.73 -15.93
CA LEU A 11 24.77 9.29 -14.54
C LEU A 11 23.54 9.78 -13.77
N ALA A 12 23.13 11.02 -14.00
CA ALA A 12 21.91 11.55 -13.39
C ALA A 12 20.67 10.78 -13.82
N ALA A 13 20.58 10.41 -15.09
CA ALA A 13 19.45 9.61 -15.61
C ALA A 13 19.42 8.22 -15.00
N LEU A 14 20.55 7.57 -14.81
CA LEU A 14 20.62 6.26 -14.18
C LEU A 14 20.21 6.30 -12.71
N ALA A 15 20.68 7.30 -11.97
CA ALA A 15 20.29 7.47 -10.57
C ALA A 15 18.78 7.68 -10.43
N PHE A 16 18.19 8.45 -11.33
CA PHE A 16 16.74 8.66 -11.35
C PHE A 16 15.96 7.36 -11.61
N ALA A 17 16.41 6.54 -12.53
CA ALA A 17 15.77 5.26 -12.83
C ALA A 17 15.81 4.30 -11.63
N VAL A 18 16.92 4.25 -10.89
CA VAL A 18 17.05 3.43 -9.70
C VAL A 18 16.10 3.90 -8.61
N SER A 19 15.95 5.21 -8.41
CA SER A 19 15.01 5.76 -7.45
C SER A 19 13.57 5.39 -7.79
N GLY A 20 13.19 5.42 -9.07
CA GLY A 20 11.86 5.00 -9.52
C GLY A 20 11.57 3.54 -9.21
N CYS A 21 12.53 2.64 -9.39
CA CYS A 21 12.38 1.22 -9.07
C CYS A 21 12.18 0.96 -7.58
N ALA A 22 12.82 1.73 -6.70
CA ALA A 22 12.72 1.55 -5.26
C ALA A 22 11.33 1.89 -4.70
N GLN A 23 10.50 2.60 -5.46
CA GLN A 23 9.17 3.04 -5.03
C GLN A 23 8.03 2.13 -5.47
N GLN A 24 8.32 1.03 -6.15
CA GLN A 24 7.30 0.16 -6.74
C GLN A 24 6.47 -0.63 -5.74
N GLY A 25 6.85 -0.69 -4.47
CA GLY A 25 6.14 -1.44 -3.44
C GLY A 25 4.98 -0.68 -2.79
N THR A 26 4.83 0.62 -3.05
CA THR A 26 3.83 1.46 -2.38
C THR A 26 2.66 1.74 -3.31
N GLU A 27 1.45 1.43 -2.85
CA GLU A 27 0.20 1.68 -3.57
C GLU A 27 -0.60 2.75 -2.83
N GLY A 28 -0.98 3.79 -3.55
CA GLY A 28 -1.61 4.99 -2.99
C GLY A 28 -0.60 6.13 -2.83
N VAL A 29 -0.63 6.82 -1.70
CA VAL A 29 0.33 7.88 -1.39
C VAL A 29 1.74 7.30 -1.27
N GLU A 30 2.72 7.96 -1.86
CA GLU A 30 4.11 7.52 -1.83
C GLU A 30 4.82 8.00 -0.56
N LEU A 31 5.63 7.11 0.01
CA LEU A 31 6.55 7.45 1.08
C LEU A 31 7.92 7.79 0.48
N ALA A 32 8.59 8.76 1.07
CA ALA A 32 9.96 9.07 0.68
C ALA A 32 10.90 7.89 1.02
N ALA A 33 11.98 7.75 0.28
CA ALA A 33 12.94 6.68 0.50
C ALA A 33 13.46 6.71 1.94
N GLY A 34 13.39 5.58 2.62
CA GLY A 34 13.81 5.46 4.02
C GLY A 34 12.81 5.97 5.05
N GLU A 35 11.70 6.54 4.61
CA GLU A 35 10.64 7.02 5.49
C GLU A 35 9.77 5.86 5.96
N LYS A 36 9.37 5.92 7.23
CA LYS A 36 8.41 4.96 7.80
C LYS A 36 7.03 5.61 7.91
N LEU A 37 6.01 4.83 7.61
CA LEU A 37 4.64 5.25 7.87
C LEU A 37 4.40 5.26 9.37
N LYS A 38 3.98 6.40 9.90
CA LYS A 38 3.55 6.50 11.29
C LYS A 38 2.08 6.10 11.38
N ILE A 39 1.76 5.16 12.24
CA ILE A 39 0.39 4.73 12.48
C ILE A 39 0.06 4.84 13.97
N THR A 40 -1.20 5.11 14.27
CA THR A 40 -1.65 5.15 15.65
C THR A 40 -1.79 3.73 16.23
N GLN A 41 -1.82 3.62 17.54
CA GLN A 41 -2.08 2.35 18.21
C GLN A 41 -3.46 1.80 17.81
N GLU A 42 -4.44 2.65 17.59
CA GLU A 42 -5.76 2.27 17.11
C GLU A 42 -5.69 1.60 15.73
N VAL A 43 -4.96 2.18 14.80
CA VAL A 43 -4.77 1.58 13.47
C VAL A 43 -4.08 0.22 13.58
N TRP A 44 -3.10 0.10 14.45
CA TRP A 44 -2.43 -1.19 14.67
C TRP A 44 -3.41 -2.24 15.19
N THR A 45 -4.27 -1.88 16.13
CA THR A 45 -5.32 -2.78 16.64
C THR A 45 -6.30 -3.17 15.53
N GLU A 46 -6.73 -2.23 14.71
CA GLU A 46 -7.58 -2.50 13.55
C GLU A 46 -6.91 -3.47 12.57
N TYR A 47 -5.61 -3.31 12.35
CA TYR A 47 -4.86 -4.23 11.49
C TYR A 47 -4.82 -5.65 12.07
N GLN A 48 -4.60 -5.79 13.37
CA GLN A 48 -4.62 -7.09 14.03
C GLN A 48 -5.99 -7.77 13.91
N ASP A 49 -7.07 -7.02 14.06
CA ASP A 49 -8.43 -7.51 13.86
C ASP A 49 -8.66 -7.93 12.40
N TYR A 50 -8.15 -7.17 11.45
CA TYR A 50 -8.18 -7.53 10.03
C TYR A 50 -7.50 -8.86 9.77
N VAL A 51 -6.33 -9.10 10.30
CA VAL A 51 -5.59 -10.35 10.12
C VAL A 51 -6.37 -11.52 10.73
N LYS A 52 -6.89 -11.35 11.93
CA LYS A 52 -7.67 -12.38 12.62
C LYS A 52 -8.93 -12.74 11.84
N HIS A 53 -9.70 -11.75 11.41
CA HIS A 53 -10.90 -11.98 10.61
C HIS A 53 -10.58 -12.67 9.29
N GLY A 54 -9.50 -12.28 8.66
CA GLY A 54 -9.06 -12.89 7.42
C GLY A 54 -8.73 -14.37 7.55
N ARG A 55 -8.13 -14.79 8.65
CA ARG A 55 -7.86 -16.22 8.91
C ARG A 55 -9.14 -17.03 9.00
N ASP A 56 -10.18 -16.44 9.56
CA ASP A 56 -11.48 -17.10 9.69
C ASP A 56 -12.19 -17.29 8.35
N LEU A 57 -11.87 -16.48 7.34
CA LEU A 57 -12.47 -16.60 6.01
C LEU A 57 -11.87 -17.72 5.15
N GLY A 58 -10.72 -18.26 5.54
CA GLY A 58 -10.10 -19.38 4.86
C GLY A 58 -9.21 -19.01 3.67
N PRO A 59 -8.75 -20.01 2.90
CA PRO A 59 -7.68 -19.83 1.90
C PRO A 59 -8.12 -19.15 0.60
N ASP A 60 -9.42 -19.10 0.29
CA ASP A 60 -9.91 -18.49 -0.96
C ASP A 60 -10.14 -16.98 -0.84
N ARG A 61 -9.78 -16.40 0.27
CA ARG A 61 -9.91 -14.98 0.47
C ARG A 61 -8.72 -14.20 -0.07
N HIS A 62 -9.00 -13.00 -0.50
CA HIS A 62 -8.00 -12.00 -0.82
C HIS A 62 -8.36 -10.73 -0.03
N GLY A 63 -7.44 -10.26 0.77
CA GLY A 63 -7.65 -9.09 1.58
C GLY A 63 -6.60 -8.03 1.35
N ALA A 64 -6.92 -6.82 1.74
CA ALA A 64 -5.97 -5.72 1.83
C ALA A 64 -6.35 -4.85 3.02
N PHE A 65 -5.35 -4.21 3.59
CA PHE A 65 -5.56 -3.24 4.65
C PHE A 65 -4.94 -1.92 4.21
N GLY A 66 -5.81 -0.93 4.00
CA GLY A 66 -5.39 0.42 3.68
C GLY A 66 -5.35 1.27 4.93
N VAL A 67 -4.65 2.39 4.85
CA VAL A 67 -4.55 3.35 5.93
C VAL A 67 -4.80 4.74 5.37
N VAL A 68 -5.75 5.46 5.97
CA VAL A 68 -6.03 6.86 5.65
C VAL A 68 -5.00 7.72 6.36
N ILE A 69 -4.35 8.59 5.61
CA ILE A 69 -3.30 9.45 6.10
C ILE A 69 -3.84 10.87 6.28
N VAL A 70 -3.66 11.42 7.47
CA VAL A 70 -3.96 12.81 7.77
C VAL A 70 -2.65 13.48 8.18
N GLY A 71 -2.21 14.46 7.38
CA GLY A 71 -0.86 15.00 7.53
C GLY A 71 0.17 13.96 7.14
N ASP A 72 0.93 13.46 8.10
CA ASP A 72 1.94 12.43 7.90
C ASP A 72 1.68 11.16 8.72
N VAL A 73 0.49 11.04 9.29
CA VAL A 73 0.12 9.95 10.19
C VAL A 73 -1.06 9.16 9.64
N GLY A 74 -0.95 7.84 9.67
CA GLY A 74 -2.05 6.94 9.40
C GLY A 74 -3.01 6.91 10.58
N MET A 75 -4.20 7.46 10.36
CA MET A 75 -5.18 7.71 11.42
C MET A 75 -6.37 6.76 11.40
N MET A 76 -6.63 6.10 10.30
CA MET A 76 -7.77 5.20 10.17
C MET A 76 -7.42 4.01 9.29
N GLY A 77 -7.76 2.81 9.75
CA GLY A 77 -7.62 1.59 8.96
C GLY A 77 -8.83 1.35 8.05
N LEU A 78 -8.55 0.81 6.88
CA LEU A 78 -9.57 0.44 5.89
C LEU A 78 -9.38 -1.03 5.53
N PRO A 79 -10.03 -1.96 6.25
CA PRO A 79 -9.99 -3.37 5.88
C PRO A 79 -10.84 -3.62 4.65
N GLY A 80 -10.32 -4.43 3.73
CA GLY A 80 -11.06 -4.84 2.56
C GLY A 80 -10.87 -6.33 2.32
N TYR A 81 -11.95 -7.01 1.95
CA TYR A 81 -11.91 -8.43 1.65
C TYR A 81 -12.54 -8.67 0.29
N TYR A 82 -11.88 -9.51 -0.50
CA TYR A 82 -12.41 -9.97 -1.77
C TYR A 82 -12.42 -11.48 -1.76
N TYR A 83 -13.60 -12.05 -1.77
CA TYR A 83 -13.79 -13.50 -1.75
C TYR A 83 -14.02 -13.99 -3.18
N CYS A 84 -13.10 -14.82 -3.65
CA CYS A 84 -13.18 -15.37 -4.99
C CYS A 84 -12.79 -16.85 -4.96
N PRO A 85 -13.72 -17.75 -4.60
CA PRO A 85 -13.43 -19.17 -4.61
C PRO A 85 -13.15 -19.64 -6.04
N ARG A 86 -12.26 -20.62 -6.18
CA ARG A 86 -11.81 -21.14 -7.47
C ARG A 86 -12.92 -21.60 -8.41
N GLN A 87 -14.05 -21.98 -7.82
CA GLN A 87 -15.20 -22.52 -8.54
C GLN A 87 -16.23 -21.46 -8.92
N TYR A 88 -15.98 -20.21 -8.58
CA TYR A 88 -16.92 -19.14 -8.81
C TYR A 88 -16.53 -18.30 -10.04
N ASP A 89 -17.33 -18.47 -11.11
CA ASP A 89 -17.06 -17.81 -12.39
C ASP A 89 -17.40 -16.31 -12.39
N GLY A 90 -18.02 -15.81 -11.34
CA GLY A 90 -18.39 -14.39 -11.22
C GLY A 90 -17.27 -13.45 -10.80
N CYS A 91 -16.09 -13.98 -10.52
CA CYS A 91 -14.95 -13.13 -10.16
C CYS A 91 -14.46 -12.36 -11.38
N ARG A 92 -14.35 -11.04 -11.23
CA ARG A 92 -13.91 -10.17 -12.33
C ARG A 92 -12.40 -9.99 -12.30
N PRO A 93 -11.70 -10.16 -13.44
CA PRO A 93 -10.28 -9.82 -13.53
C PRO A 93 -10.02 -8.37 -13.13
N GLY A 94 -8.98 -8.14 -12.34
CA GLY A 94 -8.61 -6.80 -11.88
C GLY A 94 -9.39 -6.27 -10.68
N LYS A 95 -10.50 -6.89 -10.32
CA LYS A 95 -11.22 -6.55 -9.09
C LYS A 95 -10.57 -7.24 -7.90
N ASN A 96 -10.19 -6.45 -6.91
CA ASN A 96 -9.59 -6.97 -5.67
C ASN A 96 -9.75 -5.93 -4.56
N ALA A 97 -9.41 -6.32 -3.35
CA ALA A 97 -9.54 -5.45 -2.18
C ALA A 97 -8.69 -4.18 -2.28
N VAL A 98 -7.52 -4.26 -2.91
CA VAL A 98 -6.66 -3.09 -3.12
C VAL A 98 -7.35 -2.04 -3.98
N SER A 99 -7.88 -2.44 -5.13
CA SER A 99 -8.56 -1.49 -6.02
C SER A 99 -9.80 -0.89 -5.37
N ASP A 100 -10.55 -1.67 -4.60
CA ASP A 100 -11.74 -1.19 -3.91
C ASP A 100 -11.37 -0.12 -2.86
N ILE A 101 -10.32 -0.35 -2.08
CA ILE A 101 -9.84 0.62 -1.08
C ILE A 101 -9.38 1.91 -1.77
N LEU A 102 -8.56 1.80 -2.81
CA LEU A 102 -8.05 2.98 -3.51
C LEU A 102 -9.15 3.77 -4.21
N ASP A 103 -10.15 3.09 -4.76
CA ASP A 103 -11.33 3.74 -5.34
C ASP A 103 -12.15 4.47 -4.29
N LEU A 104 -12.34 3.87 -3.12
CA LEU A 104 -13.02 4.53 -2.01
C LEU A 104 -12.28 5.81 -1.60
N CYS A 105 -10.97 5.75 -1.45
CA CYS A 105 -10.17 6.91 -1.08
C CYS A 105 -10.29 8.04 -2.11
N ARG A 106 -10.29 7.71 -3.39
CA ARG A 106 -10.49 8.70 -4.45
C ARG A 106 -11.86 9.36 -4.38
N ARG A 107 -12.92 8.57 -4.18
CA ARG A 107 -14.28 9.08 -4.08
C ARG A 107 -14.46 9.99 -2.87
N GLU A 108 -13.85 9.63 -1.76
CA GLU A 108 -13.94 10.41 -0.52
C GLU A 108 -12.91 11.55 -0.46
N ASN A 109 -12.05 11.66 -1.48
CA ASN A 109 -11.01 12.68 -1.56
C ASN A 109 -10.08 12.68 -0.33
N VAL A 110 -9.67 11.50 0.09
CA VAL A 110 -8.71 11.32 1.19
C VAL A 110 -7.44 10.65 0.68
N ASP A 111 -6.33 10.96 1.32
CA ASP A 111 -5.06 10.31 1.04
C ASP A 111 -4.99 8.98 1.79
N CYS A 112 -4.62 7.94 1.08
CA CYS A 112 -4.41 6.64 1.71
C CYS A 112 -3.33 5.85 0.98
N LEU A 113 -2.83 4.81 1.64
CA LEU A 113 -1.95 3.84 1.02
C LEU A 113 -2.32 2.44 1.47
N ILE A 114 -1.88 1.45 0.72
CA ILE A 114 -2.08 0.05 1.07
C ILE A 114 -0.96 -0.36 2.02
N PHE A 115 -1.33 -0.66 3.24
CA PHE A 115 -0.42 -1.07 4.29
C PHE A 115 -0.04 -2.54 4.18
N ALA A 116 -1.02 -3.39 3.87
CA ALA A 116 -0.81 -4.83 3.77
C ALA A 116 -1.68 -5.43 2.67
N ARG A 117 -1.17 -6.49 2.03
CA ARG A 117 -1.94 -7.38 1.16
C ARG A 117 -2.03 -8.74 1.84
N ASN A 118 -3.23 -9.27 1.96
CA ASN A 118 -3.49 -10.39 2.83
C ASN A 118 -2.94 -10.06 4.22
N ASP A 119 -2.11 -10.90 4.82
CA ASP A 119 -1.46 -10.62 6.10
C ASP A 119 0.02 -10.22 5.98
N GLU A 120 0.43 -9.80 4.78
CA GLU A 120 1.80 -9.34 4.52
C GLU A 120 1.88 -7.82 4.48
N ILE A 121 2.60 -7.25 5.44
CA ILE A 121 2.83 -5.81 5.51
C ILE A 121 3.79 -5.40 4.38
N ARG A 122 3.44 -4.36 3.64
CA ARG A 122 4.14 -3.91 2.44
C ARG A 122 4.94 -2.64 2.61
N VAL A 123 4.80 -1.95 3.72
CA VAL A 123 5.48 -0.67 3.95
C VAL A 123 6.19 -0.68 5.29
N PRO A 124 7.35 -0.02 5.40
CA PRO A 124 7.96 0.17 6.71
C PRO A 124 7.07 1.08 7.56
N TYR A 125 6.97 0.80 8.83
CA TYR A 125 6.06 1.52 9.71
C TYR A 125 6.61 1.65 11.12
N GLU A 126 6.05 2.59 11.86
CA GLU A 126 6.25 2.70 13.30
C GLU A 126 4.91 3.05 13.95
N ILE A 127 4.70 2.53 15.15
CA ILE A 127 3.49 2.79 15.93
C ILE A 127 3.76 3.99 16.82
N ILE A 128 2.92 4.99 16.69
CA ILE A 128 2.92 6.15 17.58
C ILE A 128 1.66 6.11 18.44
N ASP A 129 1.60 6.88 19.46
CA ASP A 129 0.49 6.83 20.44
C ASP A 129 -0.89 7.07 19.86
#